data_ec08c6d0c3cbdca772adf3aebb91a3fd
#
_entry.id   ec08c6d0c3cbdca772adf3aebb91a3fd
#
_cell.length_a   1.000
_cell.length_b   1.000
_cell.length_c   1.000
_cell.angle_alpha   90.00
_cell.angle_beta   90.00
_cell.angle_gamma   90.00
#
_symmetry.space_group_name_H-M   'P 1'
#
loop_
_entity.id
_entity.type
_entity.pdbx_description
1 polymer ?
#
loop_
_entity_poly.entity_id
_entity_poly.type
_entity_poly.pdbx_seq_one_letter_code
_entity_poly.pdbx_strand_id
1 'polypeptide(L)'
;MKKIIPALSALACLLLMLAGCATPNDINKTDKISVVTTIFPEYDWTREIIKGNENIELTMLLDKGVDLHSFQPSADDIVKLSSCDVLIYVGGESDGWIEDALAEAKNENMITVNLLNELGENIKEEEIVQGMESEEDSEEDEPEYDEHVWLSLKNAKILCKSIADCLSTTDPANKDLYEKNLQEYTSKLDALDKEYETTVSNASVKTVLFGDRFPFRYLTDDYGLEYFAAFSGCSAESEASFETITFLAQKADELNLSAIIQIDNADGKIAQTIKDTTSKKNQQILTMNSMQSVTAADVKNNVTYLGIMQENLSVLSQAIN
;
A
#
# COMPACT_ATOMS: atom_id res chain seq x y z
N MET A 1 74.60 -4.95 -46.69
CA MET A 1 73.96 -4.16 -45.67
C MET A 1 72.74 -3.49 -46.27
N LYS A 2 71.62 -4.19 -46.36
CA LYS A 2 70.33 -3.67 -46.86
C LYS A 2 69.22 -4.60 -46.37
N LYS A 3 68.11 -4.03 -45.72
CA LYS A 3 66.81 -4.62 -45.46
C LYS A 3 66.57 -5.28 -44.08
N ILE A 4 66.85 -4.58 -42.98
CA ILE A 4 66.34 -4.99 -41.66
C ILE A 4 65.38 -3.92 -41.01
N ILE A 5 65.28 -2.74 -41.60
CA ILE A 5 64.55 -1.61 -40.99
C ILE A 5 62.98 -1.67 -41.15
N PRO A 6 62.33 -2.33 -42.17
CA PRO A 6 60.91 -2.30 -42.24
C PRO A 6 60.17 -3.33 -41.37
N ALA A 7 60.85 -4.34 -40.80
CA ALA A 7 60.20 -5.38 -40.01
C ALA A 7 59.94 -4.96 -38.53
N LEU A 8 60.75 -4.05 -37.98
CA LEU A 8 60.52 -3.56 -36.60
C LEU A 8 59.42 -2.52 -36.51
N SER A 9 59.17 -1.77 -37.58
CA SER A 9 58.11 -0.76 -37.62
C SER A 9 56.70 -1.36 -37.72
N ALA A 10 56.54 -2.56 -38.38
CA ALA A 10 55.28 -3.27 -38.50
C ALA A 10 54.90 -3.97 -37.17
N LEU A 11 55.87 -4.43 -36.38
CA LEU A 11 55.64 -5.09 -35.12
C LEU A 11 55.20 -4.08 -33.98
N ALA A 12 55.72 -2.86 -34.03
CA ALA A 12 55.34 -1.78 -33.08
C ALA A 12 53.94 -1.28 -33.34
N CYS A 13 53.42 -1.26 -34.59
CA CYS A 13 52.05 -0.87 -34.90
C CYS A 13 51.01 -1.98 -34.54
N LEU A 14 51.43 -3.26 -34.53
CA LEU A 14 50.54 -4.37 -34.18
C LEU A 14 50.32 -4.48 -32.65
N LEU A 15 51.25 -4.04 -31.84
CA LEU A 15 51.15 -4.01 -30.37
C LEU A 15 50.30 -2.81 -29.82
N LEU A 16 50.05 -1.79 -30.63
CA LEU A 16 49.26 -0.63 -30.27
C LEU A 16 47.75 -0.81 -30.57
N MET A 17 47.37 -1.90 -31.30
CA MET A 17 45.94 -2.22 -31.56
C MET A 17 45.31 -3.17 -30.56
N LEU A 18 46.03 -3.65 -29.55
CA LEU A 18 45.49 -4.56 -28.52
C LEU A 18 45.21 -3.84 -27.20
N ALA A 19 45.40 -2.51 -27.11
CA ALA A 19 45.11 -1.72 -25.92
C ALA A 19 43.80 -0.91 -26.00
N GLY A 20 42.93 -1.20 -26.94
CA GLY A 20 41.71 -0.44 -27.15
C GLY A 20 40.49 -1.34 -27.23
N CYS A 21 40.01 -1.82 -26.12
CA CYS A 21 38.59 -2.21 -25.88
C CYS A 21 38.47 -2.72 -24.44
N ALA A 22 38.58 -1.84 -23.50
CA ALA A 22 37.92 -1.96 -22.22
C ALA A 22 37.38 -0.57 -21.88
N THR A 23 36.31 -0.20 -22.56
CA THR A 23 35.39 0.75 -21.96
C THR A 23 34.55 -0.07 -21.00
N PRO A 24 34.65 0.13 -19.70
CA PRO A 24 33.56 -0.19 -18.86
C PRO A 24 32.41 0.69 -19.38
N ASN A 25 31.35 0.10 -19.86
CA ASN A 25 30.08 0.78 -19.80
C ASN A 25 29.73 0.91 -18.31
N ASP A 26 30.32 1.89 -17.66
CA ASP A 26 29.71 2.54 -16.51
C ASP A 26 28.47 3.25 -17.07
N ILE A 27 27.40 2.49 -17.29
CA ILE A 27 26.06 3.00 -17.06
C ILE A 27 26.16 3.55 -15.65
N ASN A 28 25.96 4.84 -15.48
CA ASN A 28 25.87 5.52 -14.19
C ASN A 28 24.95 4.69 -13.25
N LYS A 29 25.50 3.67 -12.61
CA LYS A 29 24.93 3.11 -11.42
C LYS A 29 25.11 4.23 -10.41
N THR A 30 24.07 4.97 -10.14
CA THR A 30 24.04 5.83 -8.96
C THR A 30 24.41 4.90 -7.81
N ASP A 31 25.40 5.23 -7.01
CA ASP A 31 25.81 4.45 -5.82
C ASP A 31 24.68 4.44 -4.76
N LYS A 32 23.44 4.74 -5.17
CA LYS A 32 22.27 4.80 -4.32
C LYS A 32 21.63 3.42 -4.16
N ILE A 33 21.21 3.15 -2.94
CA ILE A 33 20.38 1.97 -2.62
C ILE A 33 18.99 2.19 -3.23
N SER A 34 18.56 1.25 -4.05
CA SER A 34 17.26 1.29 -4.71
C SER A 34 16.21 0.57 -3.85
N VAL A 35 15.21 1.32 -3.40
CA VAL A 35 14.06 0.79 -2.65
C VAL A 35 12.81 0.96 -3.50
N VAL A 36 12.12 -0.15 -3.73
CA VAL A 36 10.85 -0.19 -4.49
C VAL A 36 9.73 -0.57 -3.54
N THR A 37 8.62 0.14 -3.63
CA THR A 37 7.38 -0.15 -2.90
C THR A 37 6.24 -0.32 -3.88
N THR A 38 5.23 -1.12 -3.55
CA THR A 38 4.05 -1.27 -4.40
C THR A 38 3.09 -0.10 -4.21
N ILE A 39 2.61 0.13 -3.00
CA ILE A 39 1.55 1.10 -2.69
C ILE A 39 2.04 2.32 -1.91
N PHE A 40 1.18 3.33 -1.81
CA PHE A 40 1.47 4.58 -1.14
C PHE A 40 1.80 4.46 0.37
N PRO A 41 1.10 3.67 1.20
CA PRO A 41 1.44 3.54 2.62
C PRO A 41 2.89 3.11 2.85
N GLU A 42 3.36 2.09 2.13
CA GLU A 42 4.75 1.59 2.17
C GLU A 42 5.75 2.67 1.78
N TYR A 43 5.42 3.40 0.70
CA TYR A 43 6.22 4.51 0.21
C TYR A 43 6.35 5.61 1.26
N ASP A 44 5.25 6.03 1.87
CA ASP A 44 5.25 7.12 2.84
C ASP A 44 5.96 6.75 4.14
N TRP A 45 5.74 5.53 4.65
CA TRP A 45 6.46 5.01 5.80
C TRP A 45 7.96 4.94 5.56
N THR A 46 8.36 4.39 4.40
CA THR A 46 9.77 4.33 4.00
C THR A 46 10.37 5.74 3.89
N ARG A 47 9.66 6.67 3.26
CA ARG A 47 10.08 8.08 3.13
C ARG A 47 10.33 8.74 4.49
N GLU A 48 9.46 8.51 5.47
CA GLU A 48 9.63 9.06 6.82
C GLU A 48 10.83 8.42 7.54
N ILE A 49 11.06 7.11 7.36
CA ILE A 49 12.19 6.38 7.98
C ILE A 49 13.54 6.81 7.38
N ILE A 50 13.63 6.97 6.06
CA ILE A 50 14.88 7.35 5.39
C ILE A 50 15.18 8.84 5.42
N LYS A 51 14.33 9.65 6.00
CA LYS A 51 14.43 11.10 6.01
C LYS A 51 15.82 11.58 6.49
N GLY A 52 16.49 12.35 5.65
CA GLY A 52 17.85 12.83 5.88
C GLY A 52 18.93 11.92 5.29
N ASN A 53 18.60 10.81 4.65
CA ASN A 53 19.52 10.00 3.86
C ASN A 53 19.28 10.21 2.37
N GLU A 54 20.22 10.86 1.69
CA GLU A 54 20.14 11.12 0.24
C GLU A 54 20.67 9.96 -0.62
N ASN A 55 21.21 8.91 -0.01
CA ASN A 55 21.78 7.76 -0.71
C ASN A 55 20.74 6.69 -1.05
N ILE A 56 19.46 6.93 -0.76
CA ILE A 56 18.36 6.03 -1.14
C ILE A 56 17.59 6.64 -2.31
N GLU A 57 17.28 5.80 -3.28
CA GLU A 57 16.32 6.07 -4.35
C GLU A 57 15.06 5.28 -4.07
N LEU A 58 14.00 5.98 -3.68
CA LEU A 58 12.71 5.39 -3.32
C LEU A 58 11.71 5.53 -4.46
N THR A 59 11.13 4.41 -4.90
CA THR A 59 10.17 4.34 -6.01
C THR A 59 8.88 3.69 -5.55
N MET A 60 7.74 4.31 -5.88
CA MET A 60 6.40 3.74 -5.74
C MET A 60 5.93 3.22 -7.11
N LEU A 61 5.49 1.97 -7.21
CA LEU A 61 5.02 1.39 -8.48
C LEU A 61 3.60 1.85 -8.84
N LEU A 62 2.68 1.79 -7.87
CA LEU A 62 1.28 2.19 -8.07
C LEU A 62 1.12 3.72 -7.91
N ASP A 63 1.73 4.47 -8.79
CA ASP A 63 1.83 5.93 -8.71
C ASP A 63 0.79 6.69 -9.56
N LYS A 64 -0.12 5.96 -10.22
CA LYS A 64 -1.10 6.50 -11.18
C LYS A 64 -2.56 6.45 -10.69
N GLY A 65 -2.78 6.11 -9.43
CA GLY A 65 -4.12 6.00 -8.85
C GLY A 65 -4.89 4.76 -9.30
N VAL A 66 -4.17 3.72 -9.70
CA VAL A 66 -4.75 2.40 -9.96
C VAL A 66 -4.85 1.65 -8.65
N ASP A 67 -6.00 1.06 -8.40
CA ASP A 67 -6.26 0.21 -7.25
C ASP A 67 -5.37 -1.05 -7.28
N LEU A 68 -4.88 -1.49 -6.13
CA LEU A 68 -4.02 -2.67 -5.98
C LEU A 68 -4.61 -3.91 -6.66
N HIS A 69 -5.90 -4.17 -6.43
CA HIS A 69 -6.62 -5.34 -6.98
C HIS A 69 -6.78 -5.31 -8.52
N SER A 70 -6.56 -4.15 -9.14
CA SER A 70 -6.65 -3.97 -10.61
C SER A 70 -5.29 -3.68 -11.25
N PHE A 71 -4.21 -3.69 -10.47
CA PHE A 71 -2.90 -3.33 -10.97
C PHE A 71 -2.31 -4.42 -11.87
N GLN A 72 -1.76 -3.99 -12.99
CA GLN A 72 -1.02 -4.84 -13.93
C GLN A 72 0.35 -4.22 -14.15
N PRO A 73 1.45 -4.89 -13.75
CA PRO A 73 2.79 -4.32 -13.88
C PRO A 73 3.18 -4.14 -15.35
N SER A 74 3.80 -3.02 -15.65
CA SER A 74 4.43 -2.81 -16.94
C SER A 74 5.81 -3.49 -16.98
N ALA A 75 6.37 -3.66 -18.19
CA ALA A 75 7.73 -4.20 -18.33
C ALA A 75 8.78 -3.32 -17.60
N ASP A 76 8.55 -2.01 -17.48
CA ASP A 76 9.42 -1.08 -16.74
C ASP A 76 9.34 -1.32 -15.22
N ASP A 77 8.14 -1.61 -14.71
CA ASP A 77 7.95 -1.95 -13.29
C ASP A 77 8.67 -3.26 -12.93
N ILE A 78 8.55 -4.28 -13.77
CA ILE A 78 9.30 -5.55 -13.60
C ILE A 78 10.81 -5.32 -13.62
N VAL A 79 11.32 -4.44 -14.50
CA VAL A 79 12.75 -4.11 -14.55
C VAL A 79 13.20 -3.42 -13.25
N LYS A 80 12.44 -2.45 -12.75
CA LYS A 80 12.73 -1.75 -11.48
C LYS A 80 12.74 -2.74 -10.31
N LEU A 81 11.69 -3.56 -10.20
CA LEU A 81 11.57 -4.59 -9.17
C LEU A 81 12.74 -5.57 -9.23
N SER A 82 13.02 -6.17 -10.38
CA SER A 82 14.04 -7.22 -10.51
C SER A 82 15.46 -6.76 -10.18
N SER A 83 15.73 -5.46 -10.14
CA SER A 83 17.06 -4.89 -9.93
C SER A 83 17.22 -4.08 -8.65
N CYS A 84 16.16 -3.88 -7.86
CA CYS A 84 16.22 -3.10 -6.63
C CYS A 84 17.01 -3.83 -5.52
N ASP A 85 17.43 -3.09 -4.50
CA ASP A 85 18.12 -3.64 -3.33
C ASP A 85 17.12 -4.04 -2.24
N VAL A 86 15.99 -3.32 -2.16
CA VAL A 86 14.90 -3.61 -1.22
C VAL A 86 13.57 -3.52 -1.96
N LEU A 87 12.73 -4.53 -1.80
CA LEU A 87 11.34 -4.55 -2.25
C LEU A 87 10.41 -4.61 -1.04
N ILE A 88 9.43 -3.72 -0.98
CA ILE A 88 8.38 -3.70 0.04
C ILE A 88 7.05 -3.85 -0.69
N TYR A 89 6.23 -4.81 -0.28
CA TYR A 89 4.96 -5.13 -0.94
C TYR A 89 3.97 -5.74 0.04
N VAL A 90 2.67 -5.66 -0.26
CA VAL A 90 1.61 -6.11 0.64
C VAL A 90 1.65 -7.62 0.84
N GLY A 91 1.74 -8.37 -0.24
CA GLY A 91 1.49 -9.81 -0.29
C GLY A 91 0.00 -10.09 -0.55
N GLY A 92 -0.38 -11.38 -0.52
CA GLY A 92 -1.74 -11.81 -0.87
C GLY A 92 -1.93 -11.94 -2.38
N GLU A 93 -3.21 -12.06 -2.80
CA GLU A 93 -3.56 -12.36 -4.18
C GLU A 93 -3.24 -11.21 -5.14
N SER A 94 -3.48 -9.97 -4.71
CA SER A 94 -3.23 -8.78 -5.54
C SER A 94 -1.77 -8.61 -5.92
N ASP A 95 -0.88 -9.13 -5.11
CA ASP A 95 0.57 -9.11 -5.33
C ASP A 95 1.12 -10.46 -5.86
N GLY A 96 0.26 -11.42 -6.26
CA GLY A 96 0.68 -12.73 -6.78
C GLY A 96 1.66 -12.67 -7.96
N TRP A 97 1.58 -11.62 -8.79
CA TRP A 97 2.52 -11.35 -9.87
C TRP A 97 3.96 -11.09 -9.39
N ILE A 98 4.15 -10.72 -8.12
CA ILE A 98 5.48 -10.43 -7.54
C ILE A 98 6.30 -11.71 -7.39
N GLU A 99 5.68 -12.84 -7.08
CA GLU A 99 6.40 -14.12 -6.97
C GLU A 99 7.08 -14.51 -8.29
N ASP A 100 6.37 -14.36 -9.40
CA ASP A 100 6.93 -14.58 -10.74
C ASP A 100 8.06 -13.60 -11.06
N ALA A 101 7.89 -12.32 -10.69
CA ALA A 101 8.90 -11.30 -10.89
C ALA A 101 10.16 -11.54 -10.04
N LEU A 102 10.01 -12.04 -8.82
CA LEU A 102 11.11 -12.40 -7.92
C LEU A 102 11.88 -13.63 -8.42
N ALA A 103 11.19 -14.60 -9.03
CA ALA A 103 11.84 -15.77 -9.65
C ALA A 103 12.81 -15.40 -10.80
N GLU A 104 12.54 -14.27 -11.46
CA GLU A 104 13.36 -13.71 -12.55
C GLU A 104 14.27 -12.54 -12.08
N ALA A 105 14.37 -12.30 -10.76
CA ALA A 105 15.12 -11.19 -10.21
C ALA A 105 16.61 -11.29 -10.56
N LYS A 106 17.19 -10.15 -10.93
CA LYS A 106 18.61 -10.03 -11.29
C LYS A 106 19.51 -9.77 -10.08
N ASN A 107 18.96 -9.19 -9.03
CA ASN A 107 19.69 -8.93 -7.80
C ASN A 107 19.48 -10.08 -6.82
N GLU A 108 20.43 -11.00 -6.75
CA GLU A 108 20.39 -12.14 -5.82
C GLU A 108 20.54 -11.74 -4.35
N ASN A 109 20.89 -10.48 -4.06
CA ASN A 109 21.03 -9.95 -2.71
C ASN A 109 19.86 -9.05 -2.30
N MET A 110 18.79 -9.00 -3.09
CA MET A 110 17.59 -8.24 -2.76
C MET A 110 17.01 -8.73 -1.45
N ILE A 111 16.59 -7.78 -0.61
CA ILE A 111 15.84 -8.06 0.62
C ILE A 111 14.38 -7.68 0.37
N THR A 112 13.47 -8.55 0.74
CA THR A 112 12.03 -8.32 0.59
C THR A 112 11.36 -8.14 1.95
N VAL A 113 10.37 -7.24 2.02
CA VAL A 113 9.45 -7.05 3.14
C VAL A 113 8.04 -7.29 2.61
N ASN A 114 7.46 -8.45 2.95
CA ASN A 114 6.06 -8.78 2.66
C ASN A 114 5.24 -8.41 3.89
N LEU A 115 4.32 -7.44 3.77
CA LEU A 115 3.60 -6.88 4.91
C LEU A 115 2.75 -7.92 5.63
N LEU A 116 2.06 -8.80 4.90
CA LEU A 116 1.26 -9.86 5.51
C LEU A 116 2.14 -10.81 6.33
N ASN A 117 3.30 -11.22 5.78
CA ASN A 117 4.23 -12.10 6.49
C ASN A 117 4.79 -11.45 7.76
N GLU A 118 5.10 -10.14 7.72
CA GLU A 118 5.62 -9.40 8.88
C GLU A 118 4.61 -9.30 10.03
N LEU A 119 3.32 -9.33 9.72
CA LEU A 119 2.24 -9.28 10.71
C LEU A 119 1.97 -10.65 11.35
N GLY A 120 2.32 -11.76 10.71
CA GLY A 120 2.17 -13.11 11.25
C GLY A 120 0.74 -13.38 11.73
N GLU A 121 0.56 -13.65 13.02
CA GLU A 121 -0.75 -13.95 13.61
C GLU A 121 -1.72 -12.75 13.69
N ASN A 122 -1.28 -11.54 13.34
CA ASN A 122 -2.13 -10.36 13.34
C ASN A 122 -2.91 -10.18 12.02
N ILE A 123 -2.65 -11.01 11.00
CA ILE A 123 -3.44 -11.02 9.78
C ILE A 123 -4.84 -11.54 10.05
N LYS A 124 -5.81 -11.08 9.26
CA LYS A 124 -7.22 -11.46 9.35
C LYS A 124 -7.69 -12.03 8.03
N GLU A 125 -8.49 -13.07 8.11
CA GLU A 125 -9.20 -13.57 6.94
C GLU A 125 -10.22 -12.53 6.47
N GLU A 126 -10.51 -12.47 5.18
CA GLU A 126 -11.60 -11.67 4.67
C GLU A 126 -12.93 -12.15 5.29
N GLU A 127 -13.83 -11.23 5.57
CA GLU A 127 -15.10 -11.55 6.23
C GLU A 127 -16.27 -11.02 5.40
N ILE A 128 -17.18 -11.92 5.06
CA ILE A 128 -18.45 -11.56 4.46
C ILE A 128 -19.48 -11.44 5.58
N VAL A 129 -19.90 -10.21 5.89
CA VAL A 129 -20.95 -9.97 6.88
C VAL A 129 -22.34 -10.00 6.25
N GLN A 130 -23.36 -10.13 7.09
CA GLN A 130 -24.75 -10.21 6.62
C GLN A 130 -25.12 -9.02 5.72
N GLY A 131 -25.62 -9.32 4.53
CA GLY A 131 -26.10 -8.35 3.55
C GLY A 131 -25.05 -7.86 2.56
N MET A 132 -23.81 -8.30 2.67
CA MET A 132 -22.83 -8.15 1.60
C MET A 132 -23.17 -9.05 0.41
N GLU A 133 -22.82 -8.60 -0.78
CA GLU A 133 -22.74 -9.47 -1.94
C GLU A 133 -21.67 -10.54 -1.67
N SER A 134 -22.00 -11.79 -1.95
CA SER A 134 -21.04 -12.89 -1.95
C SER A 134 -20.69 -13.20 -3.39
N GLU A 135 -19.43 -13.35 -3.70
CA GLU A 135 -19.01 -13.92 -4.96
C GLU A 135 -19.50 -15.38 -5.00
N GLU A 136 -20.43 -15.69 -5.92
CA GLU A 136 -20.86 -17.06 -6.17
C GLU A 136 -19.70 -17.75 -6.88
N ASP A 137 -19.03 -18.70 -6.26
CA ASP A 137 -18.01 -19.61 -6.81
C ASP A 137 -16.52 -19.37 -6.45
N SER A 138 -16.18 -19.02 -5.24
CA SER A 138 -14.85 -19.37 -4.77
C SER A 138 -14.85 -20.81 -4.23
N GLU A 139 -14.61 -21.80 -5.11
CA GLU A 139 -14.34 -23.20 -4.71
C GLU A 139 -12.91 -23.36 -4.14
N GLU A 140 -12.31 -22.31 -3.60
CA GLU A 140 -10.96 -22.39 -3.04
C GLU A 140 -11.02 -22.71 -1.56
N ASP A 141 -10.46 -23.88 -1.20
CA ASP A 141 -10.40 -24.42 0.16
C ASP A 141 -9.39 -23.64 1.07
N GLU A 142 -8.74 -22.58 0.58
CA GLU A 142 -7.78 -21.80 1.35
C GLU A 142 -8.39 -20.45 1.78
N PRO A 143 -8.16 -20.03 3.04
CA PRO A 143 -8.69 -18.77 3.53
C PRO A 143 -8.01 -17.58 2.83
N GLU A 144 -8.81 -16.71 2.23
CA GLU A 144 -8.35 -15.42 1.70
C GLU A 144 -8.11 -14.45 2.87
N TYR A 145 -6.97 -13.77 2.85
CA TYR A 145 -6.64 -12.77 3.86
C TYR A 145 -6.96 -11.37 3.38
N ASP A 146 -7.56 -10.57 4.27
CA ASP A 146 -7.75 -9.14 4.00
C ASP A 146 -6.38 -8.45 3.88
N GLU A 147 -6.12 -7.90 2.70
CA GLU A 147 -4.83 -7.28 2.34
C GLU A 147 -4.67 -5.86 2.89
N HIS A 148 -5.75 -5.21 3.38
CA HIS A 148 -5.80 -3.80 3.76
C HIS A 148 -5.17 -3.51 5.12
N VAL A 149 -4.06 -4.20 5.44
CA VAL A 149 -3.35 -4.14 6.71
C VAL A 149 -2.86 -2.75 7.10
N TRP A 150 -2.64 -1.88 6.11
CA TRP A 150 -2.17 -0.51 6.31
C TRP A 150 -3.21 0.43 6.92
N LEU A 151 -4.49 0.05 6.92
CA LEU A 151 -5.57 0.84 7.52
C LEU A 151 -5.67 0.69 9.05
N SER A 152 -4.81 -0.12 9.65
CA SER A 152 -4.59 -0.22 11.08
C SER A 152 -3.37 0.59 11.51
N LEU A 153 -3.53 1.54 12.44
CA LEU A 153 -2.40 2.27 13.02
C LEU A 153 -1.50 1.36 13.86
N LYS A 154 -2.06 0.29 14.45
CA LYS A 154 -1.31 -0.70 15.22
C LYS A 154 -0.41 -1.54 14.32
N ASN A 155 -0.96 -2.02 13.19
CA ASN A 155 -0.18 -2.73 12.17
C ASN A 155 0.89 -1.81 11.56
N ALA A 156 0.54 -0.57 11.23
CA ALA A 156 1.48 0.41 10.67
C ALA A 156 2.74 0.56 11.53
N LYS A 157 2.62 0.53 12.86
CA LYS A 157 3.79 0.59 13.77
C LYS A 157 4.70 -0.64 13.65
N ILE A 158 4.10 -1.83 13.54
CA ILE A 158 4.83 -3.10 13.35
C ILE A 158 5.55 -3.05 12.00
N LEU A 159 4.84 -2.68 10.95
CA LEU A 159 5.35 -2.65 9.58
C LEU A 159 6.45 -1.59 9.39
N CYS A 160 6.29 -0.40 9.96
CA CYS A 160 7.36 0.61 9.99
C CYS A 160 8.64 0.09 10.66
N LYS A 161 8.49 -0.73 11.73
CA LYS A 161 9.64 -1.35 12.38
C LYS A 161 10.33 -2.35 11.47
N SER A 162 9.61 -3.25 10.81
CA SER A 162 10.16 -4.21 9.86
C SER A 162 10.88 -3.52 8.69
N ILE A 163 10.31 -2.43 8.16
CA ILE A 163 10.95 -1.60 7.13
C ILE A 163 12.26 -0.99 7.65
N ALA A 164 12.28 -0.43 8.85
CA ALA A 164 13.49 0.17 9.44
C ALA A 164 14.58 -0.88 9.71
N ASP A 165 14.21 -2.08 10.16
CA ASP A 165 15.13 -3.20 10.38
C ASP A 165 15.75 -3.67 9.05
N CYS A 166 14.94 -3.78 8.00
CA CYS A 166 15.39 -4.10 6.65
C CYS A 166 16.38 -3.04 6.13
N LEU A 167 16.02 -1.76 6.22
CA LEU A 167 16.89 -0.66 5.80
C LEU A 167 18.19 -0.61 6.60
N SER A 168 18.14 -0.90 7.91
CA SER A 168 19.34 -0.97 8.77
C SER A 168 20.25 -2.13 8.40
N THR A 169 19.71 -3.20 7.82
CA THR A 169 20.48 -4.35 7.31
C THR A 169 21.14 -4.00 5.97
N THR A 170 20.42 -3.32 5.10
CA THR A 170 20.90 -2.93 3.76
C THR A 170 21.91 -1.78 3.83
N ASP A 171 21.70 -0.84 4.77
CA ASP A 171 22.54 0.36 4.98
C ASP A 171 22.92 0.52 6.46
N PRO A 172 23.84 -0.30 6.98
CA PRO A 172 24.22 -0.27 8.39
C PRO A 172 24.83 1.06 8.85
N ALA A 173 25.36 1.86 7.92
CA ALA A 173 25.98 3.15 8.24
C ALA A 173 24.95 4.19 8.71
N ASN A 174 23.70 4.06 8.31
CA ASN A 174 22.61 4.96 8.65
C ASN A 174 21.59 4.37 9.66
N LYS A 175 21.92 3.23 10.28
CA LYS A 175 21.04 2.55 11.24
C LYS A 175 20.50 3.48 12.33
N ASP A 176 21.37 4.26 13.00
CA ASP A 176 20.96 5.16 14.08
C ASP A 176 20.01 6.26 13.59
N LEU A 177 20.13 6.69 12.34
CA LEU A 177 19.20 7.63 11.71
C LEU A 177 17.81 6.98 11.53
N TYR A 178 17.78 5.76 11.01
CA TYR A 178 16.50 5.04 10.80
C TYR A 178 15.80 4.74 12.11
N GLU A 179 16.51 4.29 13.14
CA GLU A 179 15.97 4.06 14.48
C GLU A 179 15.39 5.34 15.09
N LYS A 180 16.09 6.47 14.96
CA LYS A 180 15.59 7.76 15.42
C LYS A 180 14.33 8.18 14.68
N ASN A 181 14.34 8.13 13.36
CA ASN A 181 13.20 8.52 12.53
C ASN A 181 11.98 7.61 12.79
N LEU A 182 12.21 6.30 12.95
CA LEU A 182 11.17 5.33 13.34
C LEU A 182 10.54 5.73 14.67
N GLN A 183 11.33 6.03 15.69
CA GLN A 183 10.82 6.44 17.00
C GLN A 183 9.99 7.73 16.92
N GLU A 184 10.45 8.71 16.15
CA GLU A 184 9.72 9.97 15.94
C GLU A 184 8.39 9.73 15.20
N TYR A 185 8.39 8.83 14.21
CA TYR A 185 7.20 8.55 13.40
C TYR A 185 6.19 7.70 14.17
N THR A 186 6.64 6.63 14.83
CA THR A 186 5.75 5.77 15.64
C THR A 186 5.12 6.53 16.81
N SER A 187 5.80 7.54 17.38
CA SER A 187 5.20 8.41 18.39
C SER A 187 4.02 9.22 17.85
N LYS A 188 4.04 9.60 16.56
CA LYS A 188 2.91 10.28 15.91
C LYS A 188 1.76 9.30 15.63
N LEU A 189 2.09 8.06 15.21
CA LEU A 189 1.10 6.99 15.04
C LEU A 189 0.40 6.67 16.37
N ASP A 190 1.15 6.57 17.48
CA ASP A 190 0.60 6.34 18.82
C ASP A 190 -0.34 7.46 19.27
N ALA A 191 0.00 8.72 18.96
CA ALA A 191 -0.85 9.85 19.29
C ALA A 191 -2.18 9.79 18.53
N LEU A 192 -2.13 9.50 17.23
CA LEU A 192 -3.33 9.37 16.39
C LEU A 192 -4.16 8.13 16.75
N ASP A 193 -3.54 6.99 17.05
CA ASP A 193 -4.19 5.77 17.54
C ASP A 193 -5.04 6.07 18.80
N LYS A 194 -4.47 6.86 19.73
CA LYS A 194 -5.19 7.28 20.92
C LYS A 194 -6.36 8.23 20.64
N GLU A 195 -6.26 9.06 19.62
CA GLU A 195 -7.37 9.91 19.17
C GLU A 195 -8.52 9.06 18.62
N TYR A 196 -8.23 8.01 17.83
CA TYR A 196 -9.22 7.03 17.37
C TYR A 196 -9.90 6.33 18.55
N GLU A 197 -9.11 5.77 19.50
CA GLU A 197 -9.64 5.12 20.70
C GLU A 197 -10.58 6.06 21.47
N THR A 198 -10.17 7.31 21.65
CA THR A 198 -10.97 8.30 22.38
C THR A 198 -12.26 8.64 21.63
N THR A 199 -12.18 8.82 20.32
CA THR A 199 -13.33 9.16 19.47
C THR A 199 -14.35 8.03 19.49
N VAL A 200 -13.93 6.78 19.29
CA VAL A 200 -14.83 5.64 19.26
C VAL A 200 -15.38 5.32 20.66
N SER A 201 -14.57 5.47 21.73
CA SER A 201 -15.07 5.22 23.09
C SER A 201 -16.21 6.17 23.50
N ASN A 202 -16.19 7.39 22.99
CA ASN A 202 -17.20 8.43 23.26
C ASN A 202 -18.36 8.43 22.25
N ALA A 203 -18.31 7.59 21.22
CA ALA A 203 -19.30 7.56 20.15
C ALA A 203 -20.69 7.15 20.64
N SER A 204 -21.71 7.79 20.07
CA SER A 204 -23.13 7.49 20.31
C SER A 204 -23.55 6.19 19.64
N VAL A 205 -22.97 5.88 18.48
CA VAL A 205 -23.20 4.68 17.68
C VAL A 205 -21.86 4.04 17.40
N LYS A 206 -21.77 2.72 17.50
CA LYS A 206 -20.54 1.96 17.23
C LYS A 206 -20.65 1.10 15.98
N THR A 207 -21.50 1.50 15.06
CA THR A 207 -21.70 0.82 13.79
C THR A 207 -21.53 1.80 12.66
N VAL A 208 -20.77 1.41 11.64
CA VAL A 208 -20.61 2.15 10.39
C VAL A 208 -21.26 1.39 9.25
N LEU A 209 -21.71 2.10 8.21
CA LEU A 209 -22.33 1.49 7.03
C LEU A 209 -21.67 2.04 5.77
N PHE A 210 -21.13 1.13 4.97
CA PHE A 210 -20.49 1.43 3.69
C PHE A 210 -21.43 1.08 2.53
N GLY A 211 -21.75 2.06 1.73
CA GLY A 211 -22.42 1.86 0.45
C GLY A 211 -21.38 1.63 -0.65
N ASP A 212 -20.43 0.75 -0.39
CA ASP A 212 -19.26 0.50 -1.22
C ASP A 212 -18.54 -0.77 -0.77
N ARG A 213 -17.32 -1.04 -1.29
CA ARG A 213 -16.35 -1.99 -0.76
C ARG A 213 -15.90 -1.58 0.64
N PHE A 214 -15.45 -2.55 1.43
CA PHE A 214 -15.08 -2.35 2.83
C PHE A 214 -13.61 -2.74 3.11
N PRO A 215 -12.63 -1.89 2.82
CA PRO A 215 -11.24 -2.18 3.13
C PRO A 215 -10.84 -1.88 4.60
N PHE A 216 -11.77 -1.44 5.45
CA PHE A 216 -11.46 -0.93 6.81
C PHE A 216 -11.59 -1.97 7.93
N ARG A 217 -11.54 -3.28 7.61
CA ARG A 217 -11.68 -4.35 8.60
C ARG A 217 -10.72 -4.21 9.77
N TYR A 218 -9.42 -4.02 9.51
CA TYR A 218 -8.42 -3.86 10.57
C TYR A 218 -8.70 -2.62 11.43
N LEU A 219 -9.13 -1.51 10.84
CA LEU A 219 -9.50 -0.31 11.59
C LEU A 219 -10.72 -0.55 12.48
N THR A 220 -11.77 -1.17 11.97
CA THR A 220 -12.97 -1.44 12.77
C THR A 220 -12.69 -2.40 13.92
N ASP A 221 -11.90 -3.43 13.69
CA ASP A 221 -11.48 -4.37 14.73
C ASP A 221 -10.60 -3.72 15.79
N ASP A 222 -9.68 -2.84 15.40
CA ASP A 222 -8.78 -2.14 16.31
C ASP A 222 -9.52 -1.33 17.39
N TYR A 223 -10.69 -0.79 17.02
CA TYR A 223 -11.45 0.10 17.90
C TYR A 223 -12.81 -0.47 18.32
N GLY A 224 -13.14 -1.70 17.94
CA GLY A 224 -14.38 -2.38 18.32
C GLY A 224 -15.63 -1.75 17.71
N LEU A 225 -15.55 -1.39 16.43
CA LEU A 225 -16.68 -0.95 15.62
C LEU A 225 -17.32 -2.13 14.91
N GLU A 226 -18.63 -2.16 14.86
CA GLU A 226 -19.40 -3.03 13.97
C GLU A 226 -19.56 -2.35 12.61
N TYR A 227 -19.79 -3.14 11.56
CA TYR A 227 -19.96 -2.59 10.23
C TYR A 227 -20.95 -3.39 9.38
N PHE A 228 -21.53 -2.70 8.40
CA PHE A 228 -22.24 -3.26 7.25
C PHE A 228 -21.68 -2.65 5.99
N ALA A 229 -21.61 -3.42 4.91
CA ALA A 229 -21.09 -2.91 3.63
C ALA A 229 -21.76 -3.62 2.44
N ALA A 230 -21.63 -3.03 1.25
CA ALA A 230 -22.16 -3.62 0.04
C ALA A 230 -21.29 -4.79 -0.43
N PHE A 231 -19.96 -4.66 -0.31
CA PHE A 231 -19.00 -5.66 -0.77
C PHE A 231 -17.86 -5.83 0.23
N SER A 232 -17.16 -6.96 0.14
CA SER A 232 -15.88 -7.18 0.81
C SER A 232 -14.80 -6.19 0.31
N GLY A 233 -13.67 -6.12 1.03
CA GLY A 233 -12.60 -5.17 0.71
C GLY A 233 -11.94 -5.40 -0.63
N CYS A 234 -11.71 -6.67 -0.98
CA CYS A 234 -11.00 -7.10 -2.19
C CYS A 234 -11.94 -7.32 -3.39
N SER A 235 -13.26 -7.22 -3.21
CA SER A 235 -14.23 -7.47 -4.27
C SER A 235 -14.02 -6.59 -5.50
N ALA A 236 -14.15 -7.19 -6.67
CA ALA A 236 -14.17 -6.51 -7.96
C ALA A 236 -15.56 -5.99 -8.36
N GLU A 237 -16.60 -6.31 -7.59
CA GLU A 237 -18.00 -5.97 -7.88
C GLU A 237 -18.22 -4.44 -7.82
N SER A 238 -19.02 -3.96 -8.76
CA SER A 238 -19.36 -2.54 -8.88
C SER A 238 -20.86 -2.25 -8.85
N GLU A 239 -21.71 -3.30 -8.85
CA GLU A 239 -23.17 -3.21 -8.87
C GLU A 239 -23.75 -4.07 -7.75
N ALA A 240 -24.41 -3.44 -6.78
CA ALA A 240 -25.07 -4.14 -5.69
C ALA A 240 -26.48 -4.59 -6.09
N SER A 241 -26.87 -5.75 -5.62
CA SER A 241 -28.22 -6.30 -5.81
C SER A 241 -29.31 -5.45 -5.13
N PHE A 242 -30.54 -5.61 -5.56
CA PHE A 242 -31.67 -4.98 -4.86
C PHE A 242 -31.81 -5.46 -3.42
N GLU A 243 -31.44 -6.70 -3.14
CA GLU A 243 -31.48 -7.29 -1.81
C GLU A 243 -30.47 -6.62 -0.88
N THR A 244 -29.21 -6.47 -1.29
CA THR A 244 -28.15 -5.76 -0.57
C THR A 244 -28.52 -4.30 -0.31
N ILE A 245 -29.00 -3.57 -1.33
CA ILE A 245 -29.43 -2.18 -1.18
C ILE A 245 -30.56 -2.05 -0.15
N THR A 246 -31.57 -2.94 -0.22
CA THR A 246 -32.71 -2.91 0.69
C THR A 246 -32.29 -3.25 2.12
N PHE A 247 -31.44 -4.25 2.30
CA PHE A 247 -30.89 -4.65 3.59
C PHE A 247 -30.11 -3.51 4.24
N LEU A 248 -29.18 -2.89 3.52
CA LEU A 248 -28.37 -1.78 4.02
C LEU A 248 -29.21 -0.55 4.37
N ALA A 249 -30.23 -0.23 3.55
CA ALA A 249 -31.18 0.85 3.85
C ALA A 249 -32.00 0.56 5.14
N GLN A 250 -32.43 -0.68 5.32
CA GLN A 250 -33.14 -1.09 6.55
C GLN A 250 -32.21 -0.99 7.76
N LYS A 251 -30.95 -1.41 7.66
CA LYS A 251 -29.97 -1.27 8.75
C LYS A 251 -29.70 0.17 9.10
N ALA A 252 -29.56 1.05 8.10
CA ALA A 252 -29.41 2.49 8.34
C ALA A 252 -30.62 3.07 9.10
N ASP A 253 -31.84 2.65 8.78
CA ASP A 253 -33.05 3.08 9.47
C ASP A 253 -33.16 2.46 10.88
N GLU A 254 -32.95 1.15 11.04
CA GLU A 254 -33.02 0.44 12.32
C GLU A 254 -32.05 1.01 13.35
N LEU A 255 -30.81 1.24 12.95
CA LEU A 255 -29.74 1.78 13.80
C LEU A 255 -29.72 3.30 13.86
N ASN A 256 -30.65 3.95 13.10
CA ASN A 256 -30.75 5.41 12.99
C ASN A 256 -29.39 6.05 12.63
N LEU A 257 -28.67 5.45 11.68
CA LEU A 257 -27.35 5.95 11.25
C LEU A 257 -27.47 7.32 10.58
N SER A 258 -26.56 8.20 10.92
CA SER A 258 -26.50 9.57 10.39
C SER A 258 -25.78 9.67 9.04
N ALA A 259 -25.00 8.65 8.69
CA ALA A 259 -24.17 8.63 7.49
C ALA A 259 -24.13 7.26 6.81
N ILE A 260 -23.88 7.31 5.51
CA ILE A 260 -23.46 6.20 4.66
C ILE A 260 -22.07 6.56 4.13
N ILE A 261 -21.11 5.65 4.29
CA ILE A 261 -19.72 5.89 3.91
C ILE A 261 -19.47 5.22 2.54
N GLN A 262 -18.62 5.85 1.75
CA GLN A 262 -18.03 5.30 0.53
C GLN A 262 -16.52 5.45 0.59
N ILE A 263 -15.79 4.72 -0.27
CA ILE A 263 -14.34 4.89 -0.39
C ILE A 263 -13.99 6.01 -1.38
N ASP A 264 -12.72 6.42 -1.36
CA ASP A 264 -12.16 7.31 -2.38
C ASP A 264 -12.28 6.65 -3.78
N ASN A 265 -12.47 7.47 -4.82
CA ASN A 265 -12.73 7.04 -6.21
C ASN A 265 -14.07 6.32 -6.48
N ALA A 266 -14.94 6.15 -5.49
CA ALA A 266 -16.29 5.65 -5.73
C ALA A 266 -17.11 6.62 -6.59
N ASP A 267 -17.99 6.09 -7.45
CA ASP A 267 -18.91 6.93 -8.23
C ASP A 267 -20.14 7.40 -7.41
N GLY A 268 -20.27 6.91 -6.19
CA GLY A 268 -21.30 7.29 -5.22
C GLY A 268 -22.70 6.76 -5.50
N LYS A 269 -22.91 5.98 -6.54
CA LYS A 269 -24.24 5.52 -6.94
C LYS A 269 -24.88 4.58 -5.91
N ILE A 270 -24.10 3.64 -5.38
CA ILE A 270 -24.57 2.67 -4.40
C ILE A 270 -24.96 3.38 -3.11
N ALA A 271 -24.08 4.20 -2.55
CA ALA A 271 -24.34 4.99 -1.35
C ALA A 271 -25.57 5.90 -1.52
N GLN A 272 -25.73 6.53 -2.69
CA GLN A 272 -26.90 7.36 -3.00
C GLN A 272 -28.18 6.51 -3.11
N THR A 273 -28.12 5.33 -3.74
CA THR A 273 -29.28 4.44 -3.87
C THR A 273 -29.74 3.90 -2.52
N ILE A 274 -28.80 3.52 -1.64
CA ILE A 274 -29.10 3.13 -0.28
C ILE A 274 -29.81 4.27 0.46
N LYS A 275 -29.24 5.48 0.42
CA LYS A 275 -29.85 6.67 1.02
C LYS A 275 -31.26 6.94 0.51
N ASP A 276 -31.48 6.85 -0.81
CA ASP A 276 -32.78 7.10 -1.43
C ASP A 276 -33.82 6.01 -1.08
N THR A 277 -33.35 4.84 -0.63
CA THR A 277 -34.17 3.71 -0.18
C THR A 277 -34.52 3.78 1.30
N THR A 278 -33.74 4.51 2.13
CA THR A 278 -34.07 4.72 3.56
C THR A 278 -35.36 5.51 3.73
N SER A 279 -36.00 5.37 4.89
CA SER A 279 -37.27 6.04 5.20
C SER A 279 -37.14 7.55 5.27
N LYS A 280 -36.05 8.08 5.85
CA LYS A 280 -35.82 9.52 6.09
C LYS A 280 -35.06 10.20 4.98
N LYS A 281 -34.21 9.50 4.24
CA LYS A 281 -33.35 9.99 3.14
C LYS A 281 -32.45 11.17 3.54
N ASN A 282 -32.09 11.25 4.81
CA ASN A 282 -31.34 12.38 5.37
C ASN A 282 -29.93 12.05 5.79
N GLN A 283 -29.47 10.82 5.55
CA GLN A 283 -28.10 10.41 5.82
C GLN A 283 -27.12 11.27 5.02
N GLN A 284 -25.99 11.57 5.63
CA GLN A 284 -24.86 12.15 4.89
C GLN A 284 -24.15 11.06 4.12
N ILE A 285 -23.67 11.37 2.92
CA ILE A 285 -22.72 10.50 2.22
C ILE A 285 -21.34 11.07 2.52
N LEU A 286 -20.51 10.26 3.19
CA LEU A 286 -19.17 10.63 3.62
C LEU A 286 -18.15 9.75 2.89
N THR A 287 -16.94 10.26 2.67
CA THR A 287 -15.88 9.51 1.99
C THR A 287 -14.73 9.25 2.95
N MET A 288 -14.36 7.99 3.14
CA MET A 288 -13.11 7.58 3.78
C MET A 288 -12.10 7.17 2.71
N ASN A 289 -10.85 7.52 2.92
CA ASN A 289 -9.78 7.26 1.98
C ASN A 289 -9.08 5.92 2.30
N SER A 290 -9.13 5.00 1.37
CA SER A 290 -8.50 3.67 1.48
C SER A 290 -7.00 3.69 1.17
N MET A 291 -6.48 4.79 0.63
CA MET A 291 -5.10 4.98 0.16
C MET A 291 -4.71 4.14 -1.08
N GLN A 292 -5.66 3.46 -1.69
CA GLN A 292 -5.40 2.63 -2.88
C GLN A 292 -5.24 3.44 -4.16
N SER A 293 -5.68 4.71 -4.16
CA SER A 293 -5.71 5.56 -5.35
C SER A 293 -4.76 6.76 -5.29
N VAL A 294 -3.84 6.79 -4.33
CA VAL A 294 -2.89 7.91 -4.19
C VAL A 294 -1.90 7.94 -5.34
N THR A 295 -1.75 9.12 -5.95
CA THR A 295 -0.90 9.32 -7.13
C THR A 295 0.44 9.97 -6.78
N ALA A 296 1.40 9.89 -7.73
CA ALA A 296 2.64 10.66 -7.65
C ALA A 296 2.40 12.19 -7.56
N ALA A 297 1.28 12.69 -8.08
CA ALA A 297 0.90 14.10 -7.97
C ALA A 297 0.49 14.45 -6.53
N ASP A 298 -0.26 13.57 -5.86
CA ASP A 298 -0.65 13.73 -4.47
C ASP A 298 0.57 13.73 -3.54
N VAL A 299 1.51 12.83 -3.79
CA VAL A 299 2.80 12.78 -3.07
C VAL A 299 3.56 14.10 -3.22
N LYS A 300 3.62 14.67 -4.44
CA LYS A 300 4.24 15.99 -4.69
C LYS A 300 3.50 17.13 -3.99
N ASN A 301 2.21 16.98 -3.75
CA ASN A 301 1.37 17.94 -3.00
C ASN A 301 1.43 17.71 -1.49
N ASN A 302 2.39 16.90 -1.02
CA ASN A 302 2.63 16.58 0.39
C ASN A 302 1.47 15.81 1.06
N VAL A 303 0.74 15.01 0.33
CA VAL A 303 -0.13 14.01 0.94
C VAL A 303 0.72 13.04 1.76
N THR A 304 0.25 12.68 2.95
CA THR A 304 0.94 11.79 3.88
C THR A 304 -0.03 10.74 4.43
N TYR A 305 0.48 9.58 4.79
CA TYR A 305 -0.28 8.53 5.47
C TYR A 305 -0.98 9.05 6.73
N LEU A 306 -0.23 9.75 7.61
CA LEU A 306 -0.78 10.36 8.82
C LEU A 306 -1.88 11.38 8.51
N GLY A 307 -1.71 12.18 7.45
CA GLY A 307 -2.71 13.16 7.04
C GLY A 307 -4.02 12.50 6.62
N ILE A 308 -3.94 11.46 5.79
CA ILE A 308 -5.12 10.69 5.37
C ILE A 308 -5.80 10.02 6.57
N MET A 309 -5.04 9.37 7.46
CA MET A 309 -5.62 8.74 8.64
C MET A 309 -6.26 9.77 9.58
N GLN A 310 -5.72 10.99 9.69
CA GLN A 310 -6.35 12.08 10.45
C GLN A 310 -7.67 12.55 9.81
N GLU A 311 -7.72 12.63 8.48
CA GLU A 311 -8.94 12.96 7.74
C GLU A 311 -9.98 11.84 7.91
N ASN A 312 -9.58 10.57 7.81
CA ASN A 312 -10.43 9.42 8.06
C ASN A 312 -11.01 9.43 9.48
N LEU A 313 -10.23 9.81 10.49
CA LEU A 313 -10.73 9.99 11.86
C LEU A 313 -11.83 11.07 11.93
N SER A 314 -11.64 12.18 11.22
CA SER A 314 -12.65 13.24 11.17
C SER A 314 -13.96 12.77 10.53
N VAL A 315 -13.86 12.00 9.44
CA VAL A 315 -15.01 11.39 8.75
C VAL A 315 -15.70 10.37 9.66
N LEU A 316 -14.92 9.48 10.27
CA LEU A 316 -15.44 8.48 11.22
C LEU A 316 -16.20 9.16 12.38
N SER A 317 -15.58 10.20 12.96
CA SER A 317 -16.22 10.96 14.04
C SER A 317 -17.58 11.56 13.65
N GLN A 318 -17.72 12.01 12.39
CA GLN A 318 -19.02 12.51 11.88
C GLN A 318 -20.03 11.38 11.68
N ALA A 319 -19.56 10.19 11.28
CA ALA A 319 -20.44 9.06 11.01
C ALA A 319 -21.03 8.44 12.29
N ILE A 320 -20.28 8.44 13.40
CA ILE A 320 -20.63 7.75 14.65
C ILE A 320 -21.19 8.68 15.76
N ASN A 321 -21.34 9.99 15.50
CA ASN A 321 -21.90 11.00 16.40
C ASN A 321 -22.99 11.84 15.71
#